data_932620acb100863f4d7146102af2b71d
#
_entry.id   932620acb100863f4d7146102af2b71d
#
_cell.length_a   1.000
_cell.length_b   1.000
_cell.length_c   1.000
_cell.angle_alpha   90.00
_cell.angle_beta   90.00
_cell.angle_gamma   90.00
#
_symmetry.space_group_name_H-M   'P 1'
#
loop_
_entity.id
_entity.type
_entity.pdbx_description
1 polymer ?
#
loop_
_entity_poly.entity_id
_entity_poly.type
_entity_poly.pdbx_seq_one_letter_code
_entity_poly.pdbx_strand_id
1 'polypeptide(L)'
;MSNTKWDELRMELYALDPPPVWSALSTSGYRSKPDREWFYHFKDGGYESILHLDIQVETSAQRELVRSALKKVHVPGEETPYGFRVFGYPADGQAVDFI
;
A
#
# COMPACT_ATOMS: atom_id res chain seq x y z
N MET A 1 -3.41 4.87 -8.95
CA MET A 1 -4.72 4.80 -8.25
C MET A 1 -5.25 6.20 -7.98
N SER A 2 -6.57 6.35 -7.88
CA SER A 2 -7.19 7.61 -7.53
C SER A 2 -6.88 7.99 -6.07
N ASN A 3 -7.00 9.29 -5.76
CA ASN A 3 -6.82 9.76 -4.38
C ASN A 3 -7.84 9.13 -3.43
N THR A 4 -9.08 8.94 -3.89
CA THR A 4 -10.12 8.27 -3.10
C THR A 4 -9.71 6.86 -2.73
N LYS A 5 -9.17 6.12 -3.69
CA LYS A 5 -8.71 4.74 -3.46
C LYS A 5 -7.55 4.70 -2.46
N TRP A 6 -6.60 5.63 -2.58
CA TRP A 6 -5.51 5.74 -1.62
C TRP A 6 -6.01 6.07 -0.20
N ASP A 7 -7.00 6.96 -0.09
CA ASP A 7 -7.60 7.28 1.22
C ASP A 7 -8.33 6.07 1.83
N GLU A 8 -9.05 5.30 1.02
CA GLU A 8 -9.70 4.07 1.49
C GLU A 8 -8.67 3.07 2.00
N LEU A 9 -7.59 2.87 1.25
CA LEU A 9 -6.49 1.99 1.64
C LEU A 9 -5.88 2.45 2.96
N ARG A 10 -5.57 3.73 3.08
CA ARG A 10 -4.99 4.33 4.27
C ARG A 10 -5.85 4.05 5.50
N MET A 11 -7.14 4.29 5.40
CA MET A 11 -8.05 4.11 6.53
C MET A 11 -8.19 2.65 6.94
N GLU A 12 -8.23 1.73 5.99
CA GLU A 12 -8.30 0.29 6.31
C GLU A 12 -7.03 -0.19 7.02
N LEU A 13 -5.86 0.25 6.57
CA LEU A 13 -4.60 -0.18 7.20
C LEU A 13 -4.34 0.56 8.51
N TYR A 14 -4.75 1.81 8.61
CA TYR A 14 -4.68 2.56 9.88
C TYR A 14 -5.50 1.89 10.98
N ALA A 15 -6.62 1.28 10.64
CA ALA A 15 -7.51 0.63 11.60
C ALA A 15 -6.98 -0.71 12.14
N LEU A 16 -5.95 -1.27 11.50
CA LEU A 16 -5.36 -2.53 11.99
C LEU A 16 -4.51 -2.28 13.24
N ASP A 17 -4.49 -3.25 14.15
CA ASP A 17 -3.74 -3.17 15.41
C ASP A 17 -2.85 -4.41 15.55
N PRO A 18 -1.51 -4.29 15.37
CA PRO A 18 -0.80 -3.07 14.97
C PRO A 18 -0.93 -2.77 13.47
N PRO A 19 -0.81 -1.50 13.07
CA PRO A 19 -0.74 -1.18 11.65
C PRO A 19 0.54 -1.76 11.04
N PRO A 20 0.50 -2.20 9.78
CA PRO A 20 1.71 -2.73 9.13
C PRO A 20 2.70 -1.62 8.81
N VAL A 21 3.96 -2.00 8.62
CA VAL A 21 5.02 -1.09 8.15
C VAL A 21 4.84 -0.86 6.65
N TRP A 22 5.05 0.36 6.20
CA TRP A 22 5.00 0.71 4.79
C TRP A 22 6.24 1.49 4.36
N SER A 23 6.56 1.40 3.07
CA SER A 23 7.60 2.19 2.41
C SER A 23 7.12 2.47 0.99
N ALA A 24 7.25 3.70 0.54
CA ALA A 24 6.78 4.10 -0.80
C ALA A 24 7.95 4.42 -1.71
N LEU A 25 7.88 3.96 -2.97
CA LEU A 25 8.79 4.39 -4.03
C LEU A 25 8.07 5.49 -4.82
N SER A 26 8.71 6.66 -4.92
CA SER A 26 8.13 7.77 -5.67
C SER A 26 8.45 7.65 -7.16
N THR A 27 7.68 8.39 -7.97
CA THR A 27 7.92 8.50 -9.41
C THR A 27 9.28 9.13 -9.74
N SER A 28 9.90 9.83 -8.79
CA SER A 28 11.25 10.38 -8.94
C SER A 28 12.37 9.39 -8.60
N GLY A 29 12.01 8.18 -8.15
CA GLY A 29 12.97 7.16 -7.76
C GLY A 29 13.36 7.19 -6.27
N TYR A 30 12.81 8.11 -5.49
CA TYR A 30 13.07 8.17 -4.06
C TYR A 30 12.23 7.13 -3.32
N ARG A 31 12.89 6.36 -2.44
CA ARG A 31 12.21 5.42 -1.55
C ARG A 31 12.16 5.98 -0.14
N SER A 32 10.95 6.04 0.43
CA SER A 32 10.78 6.51 1.79
C SER A 32 11.33 5.49 2.79
N LYS A 33 11.71 5.96 3.97
CA LYS A 33 12.08 5.08 5.07
C LYS A 33 10.84 4.30 5.54
N PRO A 34 11.01 3.06 6.03
CA PRO A 34 9.90 2.31 6.60
C PRO A 34 9.22 3.09 7.72
N ASP A 35 7.87 3.08 7.72
CA ASP A 35 7.07 3.85 8.66
C ASP A 35 5.81 3.03 9.02
N ARG A 36 5.28 3.26 10.21
CA ARG A 36 4.02 2.66 10.68
C ARG A 36 2.90 3.69 10.80
N GLU A 37 3.20 4.94 10.58
CA GLU A 37 2.23 6.01 10.71
C GLU A 37 1.46 6.17 9.41
N TRP A 38 0.16 5.88 9.42
CA TRP A 38 -0.70 5.87 8.23
C TRP A 38 -1.56 7.12 8.13
N PHE A 39 -1.73 7.88 9.21
CA PHE A 39 -2.69 8.97 9.22
C PHE A 39 -2.12 10.24 8.60
N TYR A 40 -0.94 10.66 9.05
CA TYR A 40 -0.31 11.89 8.58
C TYR A 40 0.81 11.63 7.57
N HIS A 41 1.77 10.79 7.91
CA HIS A 41 2.97 10.59 7.10
C HIS A 41 2.66 10.00 5.74
N PHE A 42 1.73 9.07 5.68
CA PHE A 42 1.37 8.43 4.42
C PHE A 42 0.75 9.43 3.44
N LYS A 43 -0.03 10.38 3.92
CA LYS A 43 -0.74 11.37 3.12
C LYS A 43 0.13 12.60 2.79
N ASP A 44 1.14 12.90 3.60
CA ASP A 44 1.84 14.17 3.62
C ASP A 44 2.52 14.52 2.29
N GLY A 45 3.12 13.57 1.61
CA GLY A 45 3.79 13.80 0.32
C GLY A 45 2.89 13.86 -0.89
N GLY A 46 1.57 13.66 -0.72
CA GLY A 46 0.64 13.55 -1.82
C GLY A 46 0.66 12.16 -2.46
N TYR A 47 -0.47 11.73 -3.02
CA TYR A 47 -0.58 10.37 -3.56
C TYR A 47 -0.07 10.26 -4.99
N GLU A 48 -0.08 11.34 -5.74
CA GLU A 48 0.32 11.34 -7.15
C GLU A 48 1.79 10.99 -7.37
N SER A 49 2.62 11.12 -6.36
CA SER A 49 4.04 10.77 -6.45
C SER A 49 4.33 9.31 -6.10
N ILE A 50 3.34 8.53 -5.66
CA ILE A 50 3.56 7.13 -5.28
C ILE A 50 3.54 6.24 -6.52
N LEU A 51 4.72 5.73 -6.90
CA LEU A 51 4.83 4.74 -7.97
C LEU A 51 4.30 3.39 -7.49
N HIS A 52 4.80 2.92 -6.35
CA HIS A 52 4.23 1.76 -5.66
C HIS A 52 4.47 1.87 -4.16
N LEU A 53 3.62 1.17 -3.41
CA LEU A 53 3.67 1.10 -1.96
C LEU A 53 4.02 -0.33 -1.57
N ASP A 54 5.08 -0.49 -0.76
CA ASP A 54 5.45 -1.79 -0.19
C ASP A 54 4.95 -1.85 1.25
N ILE A 55 4.17 -2.88 1.56
CA ILE A 55 3.62 -3.12 2.89
C ILE A 55 4.31 -4.35 3.45
N GLN A 56 4.95 -4.21 4.63
CA GLN A 56 5.61 -5.30 5.31
C GLN A 56 4.70 -5.88 6.37
N VAL A 57 4.69 -7.22 6.46
CA VAL A 57 3.96 -7.94 7.51
C VAL A 57 4.95 -8.75 8.33
N GLU A 58 4.68 -8.90 9.63
CA GLU A 58 5.59 -9.54 10.58
C GLU A 58 5.14 -10.96 10.94
N THR A 59 3.84 -11.23 10.86
CA THR A 59 3.25 -12.51 11.22
C THR A 59 2.28 -12.99 10.16
N SER A 60 1.97 -14.29 10.16
CA SER A 60 0.95 -14.84 9.28
C SER A 60 -0.43 -14.23 9.55
N ALA A 61 -0.73 -13.97 10.82
CA ALA A 61 -2.00 -13.34 11.20
C ALA A 61 -2.10 -11.93 10.62
N GLN A 62 -1.03 -11.14 10.71
CA GLN A 62 -1.00 -9.80 10.15
C GLN A 62 -1.12 -9.86 8.62
N ARG A 63 -0.47 -10.82 7.96
CA ARG A 63 -0.57 -11.01 6.51
C ARG A 63 -2.02 -11.20 6.09
N GLU A 64 -2.77 -12.02 6.80
CA GLU A 64 -4.19 -12.26 6.47
C GLU A 64 -5.06 -11.03 6.71
N LEU A 65 -4.80 -10.27 7.78
CA LEU A 65 -5.53 -9.02 8.03
C LEU A 65 -5.26 -7.98 6.95
N VAL A 66 -4.01 -7.83 6.53
CA VAL A 66 -3.64 -6.92 5.45
C VAL A 66 -4.24 -7.38 4.13
N ARG A 67 -4.16 -8.68 3.82
CA ARG A 67 -4.78 -9.24 2.60
C ARG A 67 -6.27 -8.91 2.54
N SER A 68 -6.99 -9.10 3.63
CA SER A 68 -8.42 -8.80 3.70
C SER A 68 -8.71 -7.32 3.48
N ALA A 69 -7.90 -6.44 4.07
CA ALA A 69 -8.05 -5.00 3.89
C ALA A 69 -7.82 -4.60 2.43
N LEU A 70 -6.78 -5.15 1.79
CA LEU A 70 -6.47 -4.85 0.40
C LEU A 70 -7.55 -5.37 -0.56
N LYS A 71 -8.10 -6.56 -0.29
CA LYS A 71 -9.21 -7.10 -1.07
C LYS A 71 -10.47 -6.26 -0.94
N LYS A 72 -10.74 -5.75 0.26
CA LYS A 72 -11.90 -4.90 0.51
C LYS A 72 -11.83 -3.61 -0.29
N VAL A 73 -10.66 -3.00 -0.37
CA VAL A 73 -10.45 -1.78 -1.16
C VAL A 73 -10.36 -2.08 -2.65
N HIS A 74 -9.94 -3.28 -3.03
CA HIS A 74 -9.77 -3.72 -4.40
C HIS A 74 -8.67 -2.93 -5.11
N VAL A 75 -7.41 -3.18 -4.71
CA VAL A 75 -6.24 -2.44 -5.21
C VAL A 75 -5.44 -3.29 -6.21
N PRO A 76 -4.84 -2.65 -7.22
CA PRO A 76 -3.89 -3.33 -8.09
C PRO A 76 -2.60 -3.60 -7.33
N GLY A 77 -2.13 -4.83 -7.38
CA GLY A 77 -0.93 -5.17 -6.65
C GLY A 77 -0.62 -6.66 -6.68
N GLU A 78 0.37 -7.03 -5.88
CA GLU A 78 0.83 -8.42 -5.77
C GLU A 78 1.28 -8.71 -4.35
N GLU A 79 1.25 -9.99 -4.00
CA GLU A 79 1.85 -10.47 -2.77
C GLU A 79 3.36 -10.61 -2.97
N THR A 80 4.15 -10.26 -1.95
CA THR A 80 5.60 -10.39 -1.94
C THR A 80 6.04 -11.30 -0.81
N PRO A 81 7.31 -11.77 -0.77
CA PRO A 81 7.79 -12.55 0.36
C PRO A 81 7.66 -11.83 1.70
N TYR A 82 7.70 -10.50 1.70
CA TYR A 82 7.65 -9.69 2.93
C TYR A 82 6.28 -9.10 3.22
N GLY A 83 5.35 -9.18 2.29
CA GLY A 83 4.01 -8.62 2.46
C GLY A 83 3.30 -8.41 1.13
N PHE A 84 3.07 -7.15 0.77
CA PHE A 84 2.31 -6.79 -0.44
C PHE A 84 2.91 -5.56 -1.09
N ARG A 85 2.72 -5.46 -2.42
CA ARG A 85 3.05 -4.27 -3.19
C ARG A 85 1.79 -3.78 -3.87
N VAL A 86 1.46 -2.50 -3.70
CA VAL A 86 0.31 -1.85 -4.32
C VAL A 86 0.83 -0.86 -5.37
N PHE A 87 0.30 -0.94 -6.59
CA PHE A 87 0.76 -0.10 -7.70
C PHE A 87 -0.06 1.18 -7.79
N GLY A 88 0.63 2.33 -7.77
CA GLY A 88 -0.01 3.62 -7.99
C GLY A 88 -0.30 3.89 -9.46
N TYR A 89 0.60 3.42 -10.35
CA TYR A 89 0.52 3.61 -11.78
C TYR A 89 0.76 2.28 -12.49
N PRO A 90 -0.29 1.43 -12.61
CA PRO A 90 -0.16 0.19 -13.39
C PRO A 90 0.16 0.56 -14.85
N ALA A 91 1.04 -0.21 -15.46
CA ALA A 91 1.42 0.05 -16.86
C ALA A 91 0.21 -0.15 -17.78
N ASP A 92 0.07 0.78 -18.76
CA ASP A 92 -0.99 0.71 -19.74
C ASP A 92 -0.86 -0.57 -20.59
N GLY A 93 -1.99 -1.23 -20.84
CA GLY A 93 -2.04 -2.42 -21.67
C GLY A 93 -1.54 -3.70 -21.01
N GLN A 94 -1.08 -3.64 -19.76
CA GLN A 94 -0.76 -4.84 -19.00
C GLN A 94 -1.98 -5.33 -18.23
N ALA A 95 -2.13 -6.66 -18.18
CA ALA A 95 -3.07 -7.25 -17.25
C ALA A 95 -2.59 -6.92 -15.84
N VAL A 96 -3.42 -6.22 -15.07
CA VAL A 96 -3.12 -5.86 -13.70
C VAL A 96 -3.88 -6.81 -12.79
N ASP A 97 -3.13 -7.57 -12.01
CA ASP A 97 -3.74 -8.42 -11.00
C ASP A 97 -4.14 -7.56 -9.80
N PHE A 98 -5.30 -7.86 -9.26
CA PHE A 98 -5.77 -7.28 -8.01
C PHE A 98 -5.54 -8.27 -6.88
N ILE A 99 -5.16 -7.73 -5.76
CA ILE A 99 -4.99 -8.55 -4.55
C ILE A 99 -6.33 -9.03 -4.04
#